data_79fc1bb0f5d1d6ce08fb6055a2bd9a4d
#
_entry.id   79fc1bb0f5d1d6ce08fb6055a2bd9a4d
#
_cell.length_a   1.000
_cell.length_b   1.000
_cell.length_c   1.000
_cell.angle_alpha   90.00
_cell.angle_beta   90.00
_cell.angle_gamma   90.00
#
_symmetry.space_group_name_H-M   'P 1'
#
loop_
_entity.id
_entity.type
_entity.pdbx_description
1 polymer ?
#
loop_
_entity_poly.entity_id
_entity_poly.type
_entity_poly.pdbx_seq_one_letter_code
_entity_poly.pdbx_strand_id
1 'polypeptide(L)'
;MLKQILPIALLIASQAYAEPGESLNQNPAAFKLGFETITLPNDENMGMIGGSYLIETLPGLYLGPAAYGAITGERGGFFTGGAEITYRLPINNCLSVDSGIYLGGGGGGAAGVGSGLMLRPHIDLLWDFGGIRAGISASEVRFPSGHFNSRQLGLMLSFDDSFSYSDASRIGQYLSSSTRSGVGFDRIAIVAAQSKPQGDVKTTTGAPAPDSTSYAGFLMTQALANGWLWGVEAAGAVKGESDGYAEVLGTFGWEYAFNPSLRAGTRASLGMGGGGAVDTGGGGLGKAAIFGTYQLNRDLDLTLETGVSKAFDGSFSARYASLQLGMALDHPHASTDILSRIEGWEWDASVQQYTRASRRDGSKRSMQNIGFKLNRHIDDGFYLSGQAHSALGGGAGGYSVGLVGAGWESPEVLGKLRLSAEMLIGAAGGGGVDSDGGAIMQPMAYASYPIAKNWQIKAGAGVVKSFKGELNSPVLDLSLGYRFGLARR
;
A
#
# COMPACT_ATOMS: atom_id res chain seq x y z
N MET A 1 12.01 -20.27 15.22
CA MET A 1 11.13 -19.88 14.10
C MET A 1 11.88 -19.19 12.95
N LEU A 2 13.01 -18.54 13.16
CA LEU A 2 13.77 -17.86 12.08
C LEU A 2 14.44 -18.81 11.06
N LYS A 3 14.63 -20.08 11.38
CA LYS A 3 15.31 -21.06 10.50
C LYS A 3 14.44 -21.66 9.37
N GLN A 4 13.14 -21.39 9.34
CA GLN A 4 12.24 -21.96 8.33
C GLN A 4 11.78 -20.95 7.24
N ILE A 5 12.11 -19.67 7.38
CA ILE A 5 11.71 -18.61 6.40
C ILE A 5 12.79 -18.38 5.33
N LEU A 6 14.02 -18.80 5.58
CA LEU A 6 15.15 -18.56 4.66
C LEU A 6 15.12 -19.33 3.32
N PRO A 7 14.51 -20.51 3.17
CA PRO A 7 14.56 -21.24 1.90
C PRO A 7 13.61 -20.72 0.81
N ILE A 8 12.59 -19.92 1.12
CA ILE A 8 11.64 -19.42 0.11
C ILE A 8 12.20 -18.24 -0.69
N ALA A 9 13.12 -17.47 -0.12
CA ALA A 9 13.74 -16.34 -0.81
C ALA A 9 14.83 -16.74 -1.83
N LEU A 10 15.37 -17.96 -1.76
CA LEU A 10 16.45 -18.43 -2.64
C LEU A 10 15.99 -19.02 -3.98
N LEU A 11 14.70 -19.23 -4.18
CA LEU A 11 14.16 -19.87 -5.41
C LEU A 11 13.83 -18.88 -6.55
N ILE A 12 14.04 -17.57 -6.36
CA ILE A 12 13.62 -16.54 -7.34
C ILE A 12 14.77 -16.09 -8.26
N ALA A 13 15.92 -16.69 -8.18
CA ALA A 13 17.06 -16.32 -9.03
C ALA A 13 17.11 -17.17 -10.32
N SER A 14 16.09 -17.10 -11.17
CA SER A 14 16.23 -17.60 -12.54
C SER A 14 16.15 -16.44 -13.53
N GLN A 15 17.22 -16.31 -14.29
CA GLN A 15 17.51 -15.28 -15.25
C GLN A 15 16.55 -15.37 -16.45
N ALA A 16 15.79 -14.32 -16.70
CA ALA A 16 15.38 -14.02 -18.07
C ALA A 16 16.59 -13.34 -18.77
N TYR A 17 17.29 -14.05 -19.61
CA TYR A 17 18.24 -13.46 -20.53
C TYR A 17 17.44 -12.74 -21.63
N ALA A 18 17.28 -11.42 -21.48
CA ALA A 18 16.95 -10.58 -22.61
C ALA A 18 18.27 -10.01 -23.17
N GLU A 19 18.48 -10.15 -24.47
CA GLU A 19 19.54 -9.43 -25.16
C GLU A 19 19.37 -7.91 -24.95
N PRO A 20 20.46 -7.12 -24.97
CA PRO A 20 20.40 -5.69 -24.76
C PRO A 20 19.73 -5.02 -25.97
N GLY A 21 18.39 -5.00 -25.98
CA GLY A 21 17.55 -4.26 -26.91
C GLY A 21 17.17 -2.90 -26.33
N GLU A 22 16.83 -1.96 -27.19
CA GLU A 22 16.38 -0.60 -26.83
C GLU A 22 15.01 -0.57 -26.13
N SER A 23 14.40 -1.70 -25.81
CA SER A 23 13.06 -1.84 -25.23
C SER A 23 13.10 -2.08 -23.70
N LEU A 24 11.99 -1.75 -23.04
CA LEU A 24 11.74 -2.14 -21.65
C LEU A 24 11.48 -3.66 -21.57
N ASN A 25 11.90 -4.27 -20.47
CA ASN A 25 11.45 -5.60 -20.10
C ASN A 25 9.96 -5.53 -19.76
N GLN A 26 9.20 -6.55 -20.14
CA GLN A 26 7.78 -6.66 -19.83
C GLN A 26 7.48 -8.00 -19.18
N ASN A 27 7.00 -7.97 -17.96
CA ASN A 27 6.50 -9.17 -17.30
C ASN A 27 4.98 -9.11 -17.26
N PRO A 28 4.27 -10.21 -17.57
CA PRO A 28 2.85 -10.30 -17.32
C PRO A 28 2.55 -9.93 -15.86
N ALA A 29 1.48 -9.19 -15.65
CA ALA A 29 1.01 -8.81 -14.34
C ALA A 29 -0.50 -8.98 -14.26
N ALA A 30 -1.04 -8.97 -13.06
CA ALA A 30 -2.47 -9.03 -12.83
C ALA A 30 -2.86 -8.19 -11.62
N PHE A 31 -3.91 -7.40 -11.77
CA PHE A 31 -4.60 -6.78 -10.65
C PHE A 31 -5.79 -7.65 -10.28
N LYS A 32 -5.83 -8.17 -9.05
CA LYS A 32 -6.90 -9.04 -8.55
C LYS A 32 -7.73 -8.30 -7.51
N LEU A 33 -9.05 -8.51 -7.56
CA LEU A 33 -10.01 -8.06 -6.55
C LEU A 33 -10.85 -9.26 -6.11
N GLY A 34 -10.89 -9.52 -4.80
CA GLY A 34 -11.67 -10.59 -4.21
C GLY A 34 -12.68 -10.07 -3.20
N PHE A 35 -13.84 -10.71 -3.13
CA PHE A 35 -14.81 -10.50 -2.06
C PHE A 35 -15.19 -11.83 -1.45
N GLU A 36 -15.14 -11.93 -0.13
CA GLU A 36 -15.50 -13.13 0.62
C GLU A 36 -16.13 -12.77 1.97
N THR A 37 -16.96 -13.66 2.49
CA THR A 37 -17.55 -13.50 3.83
C THR A 37 -16.85 -14.45 4.80
N ILE A 38 -16.26 -13.89 5.84
CA ILE A 38 -15.56 -14.59 6.90
C ILE A 38 -16.50 -14.77 8.09
N THR A 39 -16.56 -15.97 8.61
CA THR A 39 -17.26 -16.25 9.88
C THR A 39 -16.31 -16.08 11.04
N LEU A 40 -16.61 -15.14 11.91
CA LEU A 40 -15.91 -14.87 13.17
C LEU A 40 -16.47 -15.73 14.31
N PRO A 41 -15.83 -15.75 15.51
CA PRO A 41 -16.41 -16.36 16.70
C PRO A 41 -17.83 -15.82 16.98
N ASN A 42 -18.70 -16.68 17.53
CA ASN A 42 -20.12 -16.41 17.79
C ASN A 42 -20.99 -16.26 16.52
N ASP A 43 -20.59 -16.89 15.41
CA ASP A 43 -21.32 -16.89 14.14
C ASP A 43 -21.54 -15.49 13.53
N GLU A 44 -20.70 -14.53 13.91
CA GLU A 44 -20.71 -13.21 13.31
C GLU A 44 -20.08 -13.25 11.91
N ASN A 45 -20.70 -12.58 10.94
CA ASN A 45 -20.21 -12.50 9.58
C ASN A 45 -19.55 -11.15 9.30
N MET A 46 -18.36 -11.20 8.69
CA MET A 46 -17.61 -10.04 8.20
C MET A 46 -17.37 -10.20 6.70
N GLY A 47 -17.91 -9.30 5.89
CA GLY A 47 -17.56 -9.24 4.46
C GLY A 47 -16.21 -8.54 4.28
N MET A 48 -15.29 -9.22 3.62
CA MET A 48 -13.93 -8.76 3.37
C MET A 48 -13.70 -8.56 1.87
N ILE A 49 -13.14 -7.41 1.51
CA ILE A 49 -12.59 -7.16 0.17
C ILE A 49 -11.07 -7.30 0.23
N GLY A 50 -10.48 -7.86 -0.81
CA GLY A 50 -9.03 -7.92 -0.99
C GLY A 50 -8.62 -7.42 -2.36
N GLY A 51 -7.42 -6.82 -2.42
CA GLY A 51 -6.78 -6.44 -3.68
C GLY A 51 -5.32 -6.84 -3.68
N SER A 52 -4.83 -7.31 -4.83
CA SER A 52 -3.42 -7.61 -5.04
C SER A 52 -2.95 -7.16 -6.42
N TYR A 53 -1.70 -6.73 -6.52
CA TYR A 53 -1.01 -6.50 -7.78
C TYR A 53 0.15 -7.48 -7.89
N LEU A 54 0.02 -8.45 -8.77
CA LEU A 54 0.91 -9.59 -8.87
C LEU A 54 1.68 -9.53 -10.20
N ILE A 55 2.99 -9.70 -10.14
CA ILE A 55 3.89 -9.71 -11.30
C ILE A 55 4.41 -11.13 -11.51
N GLU A 56 4.38 -11.62 -12.73
CA GLU A 56 4.95 -12.92 -13.08
C GLU A 56 6.47 -12.87 -12.95
N THR A 57 7.01 -13.67 -12.05
CA THR A 57 8.45 -13.77 -11.76
C THR A 57 9.09 -14.99 -12.41
N LEU A 58 8.33 -16.06 -12.57
CA LEU A 58 8.65 -17.28 -13.32
C LEU A 58 7.38 -17.70 -14.08
N PRO A 59 7.48 -18.50 -15.15
CA PRO A 59 6.32 -18.92 -15.91
C PRO A 59 5.18 -19.50 -15.01
N GLY A 60 4.06 -18.81 -14.99
CA GLY A 60 2.90 -19.13 -14.16
C GLY A 60 3.01 -18.73 -12.68
N LEU A 61 4.17 -18.30 -12.19
CA LEU A 61 4.36 -17.90 -10.79
C LEU A 61 4.31 -16.38 -10.64
N TYR A 62 3.29 -15.90 -9.95
CA TYR A 62 3.01 -14.50 -9.68
C TYR A 62 3.30 -14.15 -8.23
N LEU A 63 3.90 -12.99 -7.98
CA LEU A 63 4.23 -12.47 -6.65
C LEU A 63 3.95 -10.97 -6.60
N GLY A 64 3.41 -10.48 -5.49
CA GLY A 64 3.27 -9.04 -5.28
C GLY A 64 2.58 -8.64 -3.99
N PRO A 65 2.40 -7.32 -3.78
CA PRO A 65 1.70 -6.79 -2.63
C PRO A 65 0.21 -7.12 -2.69
N ALA A 66 -0.37 -7.35 -1.51
CA ALA A 66 -1.80 -7.58 -1.34
C ALA A 66 -2.29 -6.96 -0.03
N ALA A 67 -3.56 -6.57 -0.01
CA ALA A 67 -4.22 -6.03 1.16
C ALA A 67 -5.66 -6.51 1.23
N TYR A 68 -6.15 -6.71 2.45
CA TYR A 68 -7.52 -7.15 2.73
C TYR A 68 -8.12 -6.30 3.85
N GLY A 69 -9.41 -5.97 3.74
CA GLY A 69 -10.10 -5.22 4.78
C GLY A 69 -11.60 -5.44 4.78
N ALA A 70 -12.23 -5.15 5.90
CA ALA A 70 -13.67 -5.28 6.07
C ALA A 70 -14.43 -4.16 5.31
N ILE A 71 -15.56 -4.54 4.69
CA ILE A 71 -16.47 -3.61 4.02
C ILE A 71 -17.94 -3.80 4.39
N THR A 72 -18.29 -4.93 5.01
CA THR A 72 -19.64 -5.19 5.55
C THR A 72 -19.56 -5.92 6.88
N GLY A 73 -20.64 -5.88 7.66
CA GLY A 73 -20.70 -6.41 9.02
C GLY A 73 -20.45 -5.30 10.05
N GLU A 74 -19.77 -5.60 11.16
CA GLU A 74 -19.54 -4.65 12.26
C GLU A 74 -18.05 -4.45 12.58
N ARG A 75 -17.15 -4.85 11.66
CA ARG A 75 -15.70 -4.87 11.89
C ARG A 75 -14.95 -3.79 11.09
N GLY A 76 -15.58 -2.62 10.90
CA GLY A 76 -14.93 -1.48 10.28
C GLY A 76 -13.58 -1.16 10.93
N GLY A 77 -12.55 -0.92 10.09
CA GLY A 77 -11.17 -0.78 10.54
C GLY A 77 -10.37 -2.08 10.68
N PHE A 78 -10.97 -3.24 10.33
CA PHE A 78 -10.17 -4.43 10.07
C PHE A 78 -9.42 -4.24 8.75
N PHE A 79 -8.10 -4.31 8.81
CA PHE A 79 -7.21 -4.16 7.66
C PHE A 79 -5.94 -4.99 7.83
N THR A 80 -5.52 -5.68 6.78
CA THR A 80 -4.24 -6.39 6.72
C THR A 80 -3.49 -6.05 5.44
N GLY A 81 -2.16 -5.94 5.53
CA GLY A 81 -1.26 -5.72 4.39
C GLY A 81 -0.14 -6.75 4.37
N GLY A 82 0.24 -7.19 3.19
CA GLY A 82 1.26 -8.23 3.05
C GLY A 82 1.55 -8.58 1.60
N ALA A 83 2.04 -9.79 1.38
CA ALA A 83 2.38 -10.34 0.07
C ALA A 83 1.51 -11.53 -0.28
N GLU A 84 1.25 -11.70 -1.56
CA GLU A 84 0.59 -12.87 -2.14
C GLU A 84 1.53 -13.53 -3.15
N ILE A 85 1.63 -14.86 -3.09
CA ILE A 85 2.25 -15.69 -4.10
C ILE A 85 1.20 -16.61 -4.68
N THR A 86 1.10 -16.66 -6.01
CA THR A 86 0.06 -17.40 -6.71
C THR A 86 0.66 -18.09 -7.93
N TYR A 87 0.35 -19.37 -8.10
CA TYR A 87 0.69 -20.11 -9.32
C TYR A 87 -0.57 -20.26 -10.17
N ARG A 88 -0.50 -19.78 -11.42
CA ARG A 88 -1.57 -19.86 -12.42
C ARG A 88 -1.34 -21.06 -13.32
N LEU A 89 -2.31 -21.96 -13.36
CA LEU A 89 -2.37 -23.11 -14.24
C LEU A 89 -3.47 -22.91 -15.28
N PRO A 90 -3.16 -22.67 -16.56
CA PRO A 90 -4.17 -22.66 -17.60
C PRO A 90 -4.68 -24.08 -17.84
N ILE A 91 -6.00 -24.27 -17.78
CA ILE A 91 -6.66 -25.55 -18.09
C ILE A 91 -6.99 -25.62 -19.59
N ASN A 92 -7.46 -24.50 -20.13
CA ASN A 92 -7.70 -24.31 -21.56
C ASN A 92 -7.67 -22.81 -21.90
N ASN A 93 -8.03 -22.43 -23.11
CA ASN A 93 -7.96 -21.05 -23.61
C ASN A 93 -8.83 -20.05 -22.83
N CYS A 94 -9.83 -20.52 -22.07
CA CYS A 94 -10.76 -19.66 -21.34
C CYS A 94 -10.78 -19.93 -19.84
N LEU A 95 -10.16 -21.00 -19.36
CA LEU A 95 -10.27 -21.44 -17.97
C LEU A 95 -8.89 -21.61 -17.35
N SER A 96 -8.66 -21.00 -16.19
CA SER A 96 -7.45 -21.17 -15.37
C SER A 96 -7.78 -21.48 -13.92
N VAL A 97 -6.84 -22.14 -13.25
CA VAL A 97 -6.81 -22.32 -11.81
C VAL A 97 -5.63 -21.56 -11.25
N ASP A 98 -5.89 -20.63 -10.36
CA ASP A 98 -4.86 -19.95 -9.57
C ASP A 98 -4.80 -20.62 -8.18
N SER A 99 -3.63 -21.06 -7.74
CA SER A 99 -3.41 -21.59 -6.38
C SER A 99 -2.37 -20.77 -5.69
N GLY A 100 -2.68 -20.23 -4.51
CA GLY A 100 -1.79 -19.28 -3.86
C GLY A 100 -1.95 -19.21 -2.35
N ILE A 101 -1.12 -18.37 -1.77
CA ILE A 101 -1.15 -18.01 -0.36
C ILE A 101 -0.83 -16.53 -0.16
N TYR A 102 -1.66 -15.86 0.60
CA TYR A 102 -1.35 -14.55 1.17
C TYR A 102 -0.74 -14.72 2.56
N LEU A 103 0.28 -13.91 2.87
CA LEU A 103 0.91 -13.74 4.17
C LEU A 103 0.99 -12.25 4.47
N GLY A 104 0.35 -11.81 5.55
CA GLY A 104 0.34 -10.40 5.92
C GLY A 104 0.19 -10.18 7.41
N GLY A 105 0.24 -8.92 7.77
CA GLY A 105 0.03 -8.45 9.13
C GLY A 105 -1.13 -7.47 9.22
N GLY A 106 -1.67 -7.26 10.43
CA GLY A 106 -2.71 -6.29 10.68
C GLY A 106 -3.84 -6.80 11.57
N GLY A 107 -5.05 -6.38 11.24
CA GLY A 107 -6.24 -6.67 12.04
C GLY A 107 -7.02 -5.39 12.33
N GLY A 108 -7.61 -5.27 13.50
CA GLY A 108 -8.47 -4.14 13.88
C GLY A 108 -9.94 -4.54 13.96
N GLY A 109 -10.84 -3.55 14.05
CA GLY A 109 -12.27 -3.80 14.19
C GLY A 109 -12.64 -4.71 15.37
N ALA A 110 -11.79 -4.84 16.38
CA ALA A 110 -11.93 -5.78 17.49
C ALA A 110 -12.11 -7.27 17.07
N ALA A 111 -11.54 -7.68 15.95
CA ALA A 111 -11.76 -8.99 15.33
C ALA A 111 -10.98 -10.16 15.98
N GLY A 112 -10.34 -9.97 17.14
CA GLY A 112 -9.69 -11.07 17.87
C GLY A 112 -8.48 -11.70 17.17
N VAL A 113 -7.72 -10.94 16.40
CA VAL A 113 -6.60 -11.37 15.54
C VAL A 113 -5.30 -11.69 16.27
N GLY A 114 -5.27 -11.53 17.60
CA GLY A 114 -4.07 -11.79 18.40
C GLY A 114 -2.91 -10.87 18.01
N SER A 115 -1.82 -11.44 17.53
CA SER A 115 -0.63 -10.68 17.10
C SER A 115 -0.73 -10.08 15.70
N GLY A 116 -1.78 -10.44 14.93
CA GLY A 116 -2.07 -9.87 13.63
C GLY A 116 -1.58 -10.64 12.41
N LEU A 117 -0.77 -11.69 12.55
CA LEU A 117 -0.36 -12.52 11.42
C LEU A 117 -1.57 -13.20 10.80
N MET A 118 -1.86 -12.87 9.53
CA MET A 118 -2.88 -13.51 8.70
C MET A 118 -2.24 -14.39 7.63
N LEU A 119 -2.74 -15.61 7.53
CA LEU A 119 -2.47 -16.56 6.44
C LEU A 119 -3.77 -16.80 5.68
N ARG A 120 -3.72 -16.74 4.34
CA ARG A 120 -4.87 -17.02 3.50
C ARG A 120 -4.45 -17.87 2.30
N PRO A 121 -4.34 -19.20 2.45
CA PRO A 121 -4.30 -20.11 1.29
C PRO A 121 -5.61 -20.02 0.51
N HIS A 122 -5.52 -20.09 -0.82
CA HIS A 122 -6.68 -20.03 -1.71
C HIS A 122 -6.48 -20.84 -3.00
N ILE A 123 -7.59 -21.18 -3.61
CA ILE A 123 -7.68 -21.73 -4.95
C ILE A 123 -8.80 -20.98 -5.67
N ASP A 124 -8.48 -20.35 -6.79
CA ASP A 124 -9.42 -19.60 -7.61
C ASP A 124 -9.65 -20.32 -8.92
N LEU A 125 -10.90 -20.51 -9.31
CA LEU A 125 -11.29 -20.99 -10.63
C LEU A 125 -11.80 -19.80 -11.43
N LEU A 126 -11.05 -19.43 -12.50
CA LEU A 126 -11.24 -18.18 -13.22
C LEU A 126 -11.56 -18.44 -14.70
N TRP A 127 -12.61 -17.80 -15.20
CA TRP A 127 -12.97 -17.76 -16.62
C TRP A 127 -12.47 -16.46 -17.24
N ASP A 128 -11.76 -16.58 -18.37
CA ASP A 128 -11.19 -15.45 -19.12
C ASP A 128 -12.18 -14.92 -20.17
N PHE A 129 -12.44 -13.62 -20.12
CA PHE A 129 -13.31 -12.89 -21.03
C PHE A 129 -12.52 -11.95 -21.98
N GLY A 130 -11.23 -12.20 -22.15
CA GLY A 130 -10.35 -11.38 -22.99
C GLY A 130 -9.62 -10.28 -22.19
N GLY A 131 -8.79 -10.68 -21.23
CA GLY A 131 -8.01 -9.78 -20.37
C GLY A 131 -8.68 -9.43 -19.03
N ILE A 132 -9.95 -9.79 -18.86
CA ILE A 132 -10.66 -9.77 -17.59
C ILE A 132 -11.03 -11.21 -17.26
N ARG A 133 -10.65 -11.69 -16.07
CA ARG A 133 -11.05 -12.98 -15.56
C ARG A 133 -11.99 -12.82 -14.39
N ALA A 134 -13.05 -13.63 -14.35
CA ALA A 134 -13.98 -13.66 -13.24
C ALA A 134 -14.24 -15.10 -12.81
N GLY A 135 -14.46 -15.31 -11.54
CA GLY A 135 -14.71 -16.66 -11.02
C GLY A 135 -14.93 -16.71 -9.53
N ILE A 136 -14.73 -17.91 -9.01
CA ILE A 136 -14.90 -18.22 -7.59
C ILE A 136 -13.57 -18.54 -6.93
N SER A 137 -13.44 -18.14 -5.67
CA SER A 137 -12.30 -18.43 -4.81
C SER A 137 -12.74 -19.30 -3.65
N ALA A 138 -12.03 -20.39 -3.40
CA ALA A 138 -12.12 -21.16 -2.16
C ALA A 138 -10.91 -20.82 -1.31
N SER A 139 -11.12 -20.32 -0.10
CA SER A 139 -10.03 -19.81 0.74
C SER A 139 -10.22 -20.23 2.20
N GLU A 140 -9.12 -20.15 2.95
CA GLU A 140 -9.12 -20.30 4.40
C GLU A 140 -8.36 -19.13 5.00
N VAL A 141 -8.99 -18.34 5.87
CA VAL A 141 -8.37 -17.26 6.63
C VAL A 141 -8.01 -17.74 8.01
N ARG A 142 -6.72 -17.65 8.37
CA ARG A 142 -6.18 -18.09 9.65
C ARG A 142 -5.41 -16.99 10.33
N PHE A 143 -5.66 -16.79 11.63
CA PHE A 143 -4.83 -15.99 12.51
C PHE A 143 -4.21 -16.92 13.57
N PRO A 144 -2.94 -17.38 13.40
CA PRO A 144 -2.34 -18.39 14.27
C PRO A 144 -2.26 -18.04 15.76
N SER A 145 -2.21 -16.74 16.08
CA SER A 145 -2.25 -16.22 17.46
C SER A 145 -3.61 -15.65 17.84
N GLY A 146 -4.57 -15.67 16.96
CA GLY A 146 -5.95 -15.24 17.16
C GLY A 146 -6.86 -16.41 17.56
N HIS A 147 -8.15 -16.13 17.62
CA HIS A 147 -9.15 -17.09 18.07
C HIS A 147 -10.09 -17.57 16.97
N PHE A 148 -9.79 -17.29 15.70
CA PHE A 148 -10.64 -17.76 14.61
C PHE A 148 -9.86 -18.28 13.40
N ASN A 149 -10.53 -19.22 12.73
CA ASN A 149 -10.15 -19.78 11.47
C ASN A 149 -11.44 -19.97 10.66
N SER A 150 -11.52 -19.38 9.48
CA SER A 150 -12.71 -19.40 8.64
C SER A 150 -12.40 -19.97 7.27
N ARG A 151 -13.28 -20.84 6.75
CA ARG A 151 -13.24 -21.38 5.39
C ARG A 151 -14.46 -20.87 4.64
N GLN A 152 -14.24 -20.32 3.45
CA GLN A 152 -15.29 -19.66 2.70
C GLN A 152 -15.13 -19.84 1.20
N LEU A 153 -16.22 -19.57 0.52
CA LEU A 153 -16.25 -19.30 -0.92
C LEU A 153 -16.40 -17.79 -1.13
N GLY A 154 -15.73 -17.26 -2.13
CA GLY A 154 -15.79 -15.86 -2.51
C GLY A 154 -15.85 -15.66 -4.01
N LEU A 155 -15.98 -14.43 -4.42
CA LEU A 155 -15.89 -13.98 -5.80
C LEU A 155 -14.50 -13.43 -6.07
N MET A 156 -13.97 -13.67 -7.27
CA MET A 156 -12.67 -13.16 -7.70
C MET A 156 -12.79 -12.52 -9.09
N LEU A 157 -12.21 -11.32 -9.22
CA LEU A 157 -11.97 -10.65 -10.48
C LEU A 157 -10.46 -10.49 -10.66
N SER A 158 -9.96 -10.67 -11.87
CA SER A 158 -8.56 -10.45 -12.21
C SER A 158 -8.49 -9.72 -13.54
N PHE A 159 -7.70 -8.65 -13.58
CA PHE A 159 -7.46 -7.83 -14.77
C PHE A 159 -6.03 -8.05 -15.20
N ASP A 160 -5.82 -8.45 -16.45
CA ASP A 160 -4.49 -8.63 -17.00
C ASP A 160 -3.81 -7.29 -17.20
N ASP A 161 -2.55 -7.24 -16.84
CA ASP A 161 -1.69 -6.06 -16.96
C ASP A 161 -0.27 -6.49 -17.37
N SER A 162 0.60 -5.54 -17.58
CA SER A 162 1.99 -5.74 -17.97
C SER A 162 2.88 -4.77 -17.19
N PHE A 163 3.74 -5.32 -16.36
CA PHE A 163 4.73 -4.54 -15.63
C PHE A 163 5.96 -4.32 -16.50
N SER A 164 6.13 -3.07 -16.97
CA SER A 164 7.23 -2.67 -17.84
C SER A 164 8.33 -2.00 -17.04
N TYR A 165 9.56 -2.49 -17.13
CA TYR A 165 10.70 -1.99 -16.36
C TYR A 165 12.02 -2.15 -17.13
N SER A 166 13.05 -1.50 -16.62
CA SER A 166 14.43 -1.65 -17.11
C SER A 166 15.31 -2.28 -16.04
N ASP A 167 16.40 -2.89 -16.47
CA ASP A 167 17.44 -3.34 -15.56
C ASP A 167 18.10 -2.17 -14.81
N ALA A 168 18.50 -2.39 -13.56
CA ALA A 168 19.14 -1.36 -12.74
C ALA A 168 20.45 -0.82 -13.36
N SER A 169 21.15 -1.61 -14.17
CA SER A 169 22.36 -1.17 -14.87
C SER A 169 22.13 -0.09 -15.92
N ARG A 170 20.89 0.16 -16.32
CA ARG A 170 20.51 1.18 -17.29
C ARG A 170 20.00 2.48 -16.65
N ILE A 171 19.95 2.57 -15.33
CA ILE A 171 19.56 3.78 -14.62
C ILE A 171 20.42 4.97 -15.08
N GLY A 172 19.77 6.10 -15.37
CA GLY A 172 20.41 7.31 -15.91
C GLY A 172 20.51 7.35 -17.43
N GLN A 173 20.29 6.23 -18.14
CA GLN A 173 20.27 6.20 -19.60
C GLN A 173 18.94 6.73 -20.15
N TYR A 174 18.94 7.05 -21.45
CA TYR A 174 17.77 7.47 -22.19
C TYR A 174 17.35 6.40 -23.19
N LEU A 175 16.06 6.22 -23.36
CA LEU A 175 15.50 5.35 -24.39
C LEU A 175 14.28 6.01 -25.05
N SER A 176 14.01 5.63 -26.30
CA SER A 176 12.78 5.99 -26.99
C SER A 176 11.73 4.93 -26.69
N SER A 177 10.73 5.28 -25.86
CA SER A 177 9.62 4.39 -25.53
C SER A 177 8.35 5.17 -25.36
N SER A 178 7.28 4.69 -25.99
CA SER A 178 5.91 5.17 -25.75
C SER A 178 5.18 4.37 -24.66
N THR A 179 5.79 3.28 -24.19
CA THR A 179 5.18 2.38 -23.20
C THR A 179 5.27 3.00 -21.81
N ARG A 180 4.17 3.03 -21.09
CA ARG A 180 4.17 3.34 -19.65
C ARG A 180 4.95 2.28 -18.88
N SER A 181 5.70 2.68 -17.90
CA SER A 181 6.49 1.80 -17.06
C SER A 181 5.87 1.61 -15.67
N GLY A 182 6.27 0.55 -14.98
CA GLY A 182 5.75 0.19 -13.67
C GLY A 182 4.29 -0.25 -13.75
N VAL A 183 3.50 0.18 -12.76
CA VAL A 183 2.03 -0.04 -12.66
C VAL A 183 1.26 0.96 -13.54
N GLY A 184 1.97 1.90 -14.18
CA GLY A 184 1.37 2.87 -15.11
C GLY A 184 0.77 4.11 -14.47
N PHE A 185 0.97 4.36 -13.18
CA PHE A 185 0.57 5.63 -12.56
C PHE A 185 1.41 6.79 -13.08
N ASP A 186 0.73 7.89 -13.40
CA ASP A 186 1.35 9.10 -13.95
C ASP A 186 1.69 10.12 -12.88
N ARG A 187 1.02 10.05 -11.73
CA ARG A 187 1.15 11.03 -10.65
C ARG A 187 1.04 10.35 -9.27
N ILE A 188 1.83 10.82 -8.34
CA ILE A 188 1.67 10.57 -6.89
C ILE A 188 1.53 11.89 -6.17
N ALA A 189 0.66 11.98 -5.17
CA ALA A 189 0.53 13.15 -4.32
C ALA A 189 0.55 12.77 -2.84
N ILE A 190 1.22 13.58 -2.02
CA ILE A 190 1.05 13.58 -0.58
C ILE A 190 -0.19 14.40 -0.27
N VAL A 191 -1.05 13.87 0.59
CA VAL A 191 -2.35 14.45 0.95
C VAL A 191 -2.35 14.82 2.42
N ALA A 192 -2.72 16.07 2.71
CA ALA A 192 -3.09 16.52 4.05
C ALA A 192 -4.55 16.94 4.02
N ALA A 193 -5.38 16.31 4.84
CA ALA A 193 -6.82 16.54 4.86
C ALA A 193 -7.32 16.82 6.27
N GLN A 194 -8.43 17.56 6.36
CA GLN A 194 -9.19 17.74 7.58
C GLN A 194 -10.66 17.45 7.30
N SER A 195 -11.29 16.64 8.17
CA SER A 195 -12.70 16.35 8.12
C SER A 195 -13.43 16.93 9.33
N LYS A 196 -14.72 17.22 9.13
CA LYS A 196 -15.67 17.60 10.18
C LYS A 196 -16.92 16.74 10.05
N PRO A 197 -17.39 16.13 11.14
CA PRO A 197 -18.64 15.36 11.14
C PRO A 197 -19.83 16.17 10.63
N GLN A 198 -20.78 15.49 10.00
CA GLN A 198 -22.06 16.02 9.56
C GLN A 198 -23.20 15.22 10.18
N GLY A 199 -24.08 15.90 10.91
CA GLY A 199 -25.19 15.26 11.62
C GLY A 199 -24.77 14.66 12.96
N ASP A 200 -25.56 13.71 13.45
CA ASP A 200 -25.32 13.01 14.73
C ASP A 200 -24.37 11.83 14.52
N VAL A 201 -23.09 12.14 14.28
CA VAL A 201 -22.05 11.13 14.12
C VAL A 201 -21.55 10.68 15.48
N LYS A 202 -21.49 9.36 15.68
CA LYS A 202 -21.07 8.75 16.94
C LYS A 202 -19.77 7.94 16.75
N THR A 203 -19.11 7.72 17.86
CA THR A 203 -18.04 6.74 17.94
C THR A 203 -18.60 5.33 18.05
N THR A 204 -17.77 4.31 17.86
CA THR A 204 -18.14 2.89 18.07
C THR A 204 -18.61 2.58 19.51
N THR A 205 -18.35 3.48 20.47
CA THR A 205 -18.81 3.37 21.86
C THR A 205 -20.11 4.16 22.12
N GLY A 206 -20.67 4.81 21.09
CA GLY A 206 -21.88 5.62 21.18
C GLY A 206 -21.66 7.07 21.66
N ALA A 207 -20.43 7.46 21.99
CA ALA A 207 -20.10 8.85 22.33
C ALA A 207 -20.13 9.74 21.07
N PRO A 208 -20.34 11.08 21.20
CA PRO A 208 -20.22 12.00 20.07
C PRO A 208 -18.84 11.88 19.37
N ALA A 209 -18.81 11.99 18.06
CA ALA A 209 -17.56 12.04 17.31
C ALA A 209 -16.75 13.31 17.62
N PRO A 210 -15.41 13.29 17.51
CA PRO A 210 -14.59 14.47 17.65
C PRO A 210 -14.99 15.58 16.66
N ASP A 211 -14.87 16.84 17.06
CA ASP A 211 -15.24 18.01 16.24
C ASP A 211 -14.52 18.06 14.88
N SER A 212 -13.32 17.53 14.83
CA SER A 212 -12.56 17.40 13.59
C SER A 212 -11.43 16.35 13.72
N THR A 213 -11.12 15.69 12.59
CA THR A 213 -9.98 14.78 12.47
C THR A 213 -9.12 15.22 11.30
N SER A 214 -7.78 15.22 11.48
CA SER A 214 -6.83 15.48 10.40
C SER A 214 -6.21 14.17 9.93
N TYR A 215 -6.02 14.06 8.64
CA TYR A 215 -5.46 12.87 7.96
C TYR A 215 -4.22 13.24 7.18
N ALA A 216 -3.29 12.30 7.08
CA ALA A 216 -2.20 12.33 6.12
C ALA A 216 -2.22 11.05 5.30
N GLY A 217 -1.89 11.16 4.02
CA GLY A 217 -1.93 10.02 3.13
C GLY A 217 -1.29 10.30 1.78
N PHE A 218 -1.60 9.43 0.83
CA PHE A 218 -1.18 9.57 -0.55
C PHE A 218 -2.32 9.27 -1.51
N LEU A 219 -2.21 9.82 -2.72
CA LEU A 219 -3.07 9.55 -3.86
C LEU A 219 -2.18 9.25 -5.06
N MET A 220 -2.38 8.10 -5.69
CA MET A 220 -1.76 7.77 -6.98
C MET A 220 -2.83 7.78 -8.06
N THR A 221 -2.56 8.43 -9.19
CA THR A 221 -3.53 8.53 -10.30
C THR A 221 -2.88 8.21 -11.64
N GLN A 222 -3.69 7.64 -12.52
CA GLN A 222 -3.38 7.41 -13.92
C GLN A 222 -4.40 8.18 -14.77
N ALA A 223 -3.88 9.01 -15.68
CA ALA A 223 -4.70 9.68 -16.67
C ALA A 223 -5.16 8.71 -17.76
N LEU A 224 -6.43 8.75 -18.06
CA LEU A 224 -7.08 8.03 -19.17
C LEU A 224 -7.40 9.00 -20.31
N ALA A 225 -8.01 8.48 -21.38
CA ALA A 225 -8.46 9.32 -22.49
C ALA A 225 -9.57 10.31 -22.07
N ASN A 226 -9.63 11.46 -22.74
CA ASN A 226 -10.71 12.44 -22.59
C ASN A 226 -10.88 13.05 -21.18
N GLY A 227 -9.77 13.18 -20.43
CA GLY A 227 -9.78 13.79 -19.11
C GLY A 227 -10.24 12.86 -17.98
N TRP A 228 -10.55 11.61 -18.26
CA TRP A 228 -10.82 10.62 -17.22
C TRP A 228 -9.55 10.23 -16.48
N LEU A 229 -9.68 9.89 -15.24
CA LEU A 229 -8.60 9.38 -14.41
C LEU A 229 -9.11 8.30 -13.45
N TRP A 230 -8.24 7.38 -13.10
CA TRP A 230 -8.47 6.45 -12.00
C TRP A 230 -7.26 6.43 -11.07
N GLY A 231 -7.42 5.88 -9.88
CA GLY A 231 -6.31 5.83 -8.95
C GLY A 231 -6.64 5.10 -7.65
N VAL A 232 -5.69 5.18 -6.74
CA VAL A 232 -5.80 4.62 -5.38
C VAL A 232 -5.38 5.70 -4.39
N GLU A 233 -6.17 5.87 -3.35
CA GLU A 233 -5.82 6.72 -2.22
C GLU A 233 -5.76 5.90 -0.93
N ALA A 234 -4.84 6.28 -0.05
CA ALA A 234 -4.78 5.75 1.30
C ALA A 234 -4.42 6.88 2.27
N ALA A 235 -5.09 6.92 3.41
CA ALA A 235 -4.84 7.92 4.44
C ALA A 235 -5.04 7.34 5.84
N GLY A 236 -4.38 7.95 6.84
CA GLY A 236 -4.54 7.63 8.25
C GLY A 236 -4.64 8.88 9.10
N ALA A 237 -5.29 8.78 10.25
CA ALA A 237 -5.42 9.89 11.19
C ALA A 237 -4.06 10.29 11.78
N VAL A 238 -3.79 11.61 11.81
CA VAL A 238 -2.56 12.20 12.37
C VAL A 238 -2.86 13.21 13.48
N LYS A 239 -4.14 13.62 13.64
CA LYS A 239 -4.59 14.49 14.71
C LYS A 239 -6.09 14.33 14.94
N GLY A 240 -6.52 14.47 16.17
CA GLY A 240 -7.87 14.18 16.66
C GLY A 240 -7.85 12.94 17.54
N GLU A 241 -8.99 12.54 18.06
CA GLU A 241 -9.15 11.38 18.93
C GLU A 241 -9.46 10.09 18.15
N SER A 242 -8.95 10.01 16.90
CA SER A 242 -9.23 8.92 15.95
C SER A 242 -7.95 8.18 15.53
N ASP A 243 -6.94 8.13 16.40
CA ASP A 243 -5.69 7.41 16.11
C ASP A 243 -5.95 5.91 15.88
N GLY A 244 -5.40 5.40 14.78
CA GLY A 244 -5.71 4.07 14.27
C GLY A 244 -6.85 4.06 13.24
N TYR A 245 -7.50 5.20 12.92
CA TYR A 245 -8.31 5.29 11.72
C TYR A 245 -7.43 5.25 10.47
N ALA A 246 -7.81 4.42 9.52
CA ALA A 246 -7.20 4.35 8.20
C ALA A 246 -8.26 4.10 7.14
N GLU A 247 -7.98 4.52 5.91
CA GLU A 247 -8.82 4.27 4.75
C GLU A 247 -7.97 3.94 3.53
N VAL A 248 -8.48 3.04 2.67
CA VAL A 248 -7.92 2.68 1.36
C VAL A 248 -9.06 2.62 0.36
N LEU A 249 -8.99 3.46 -0.67
CA LEU A 249 -10.07 3.64 -1.63
C LEU A 249 -9.55 3.61 -3.06
N GLY A 250 -10.28 2.94 -3.95
CA GLY A 250 -10.17 3.14 -5.39
C GLY A 250 -10.90 4.42 -5.77
N THR A 251 -10.30 5.23 -6.62
CA THR A 251 -10.87 6.51 -7.06
C THR A 251 -11.04 6.54 -8.58
N PHE A 252 -12.11 7.17 -9.03
CA PHE A 252 -12.40 7.43 -10.43
C PHE A 252 -12.89 8.87 -10.57
N GLY A 253 -12.40 9.60 -11.56
CA GLY A 253 -12.71 11.01 -11.71
C GLY A 253 -12.58 11.50 -13.14
N TRP A 254 -12.91 12.77 -13.31
CA TRP A 254 -12.77 13.49 -14.54
C TRP A 254 -12.23 14.88 -14.28
N GLU A 255 -11.30 15.34 -15.11
CA GLU A 255 -10.75 16.69 -15.04
C GLU A 255 -10.79 17.40 -16.38
N TYR A 256 -10.94 18.71 -16.33
CA TYR A 256 -10.87 19.61 -17.44
C TYR A 256 -9.70 20.58 -17.29
N ALA A 257 -8.88 20.72 -18.32
CA ALA A 257 -7.78 21.68 -18.36
C ALA A 257 -8.26 23.01 -18.96
N PHE A 258 -8.32 24.05 -18.14
CA PHE A 258 -8.63 25.41 -18.60
C PHE A 258 -7.46 26.03 -19.36
N ASN A 259 -6.26 25.70 -18.94
CA ASN A 259 -5.00 26.08 -19.56
C ASN A 259 -3.89 25.11 -19.07
N PRO A 260 -2.65 25.20 -19.57
CA PRO A 260 -1.57 24.29 -19.15
C PRO A 260 -1.28 24.27 -17.65
N SER A 261 -1.61 25.33 -16.92
CA SER A 261 -1.32 25.45 -15.50
C SER A 261 -2.53 25.19 -14.59
N LEU A 262 -3.74 25.25 -15.08
CA LEU A 262 -4.96 25.16 -14.27
C LEU A 262 -5.91 24.07 -14.78
N ARG A 263 -6.22 23.12 -13.92
CA ARG A 263 -7.18 22.04 -14.14
C ARG A 263 -8.20 22.02 -13.01
N ALA A 264 -9.41 21.61 -13.27
CA ALA A 264 -10.39 21.32 -12.24
C ALA A 264 -11.23 20.11 -12.62
N GLY A 265 -11.79 19.44 -11.60
CA GLY A 265 -12.51 18.22 -11.86
C GLY A 265 -13.35 17.74 -10.68
N THR A 266 -13.88 16.55 -10.86
CA THR A 266 -14.68 15.82 -9.88
C THR A 266 -14.11 14.42 -9.69
N ARG A 267 -14.29 13.86 -8.49
CA ARG A 267 -13.81 12.51 -8.16
C ARG A 267 -14.79 11.81 -7.24
N ALA A 268 -14.99 10.53 -7.48
CA ALA A 268 -15.66 9.60 -6.59
C ALA A 268 -14.69 8.51 -6.17
N SER A 269 -14.72 8.11 -4.91
CA SER A 269 -13.87 7.06 -4.35
C SER A 269 -14.72 6.06 -3.58
N LEU A 270 -14.38 4.78 -3.67
CA LEU A 270 -15.04 3.68 -2.99
C LEU A 270 -14.00 2.72 -2.42
N GLY A 271 -14.24 2.19 -1.24
CA GLY A 271 -13.35 1.23 -0.62
C GLY A 271 -13.65 0.98 0.84
N MET A 272 -12.59 0.85 1.62
CA MET A 272 -12.66 0.50 3.03
C MET A 272 -12.03 1.57 3.91
N GLY A 273 -12.60 1.75 5.11
CA GLY A 273 -12.05 2.64 6.12
C GLY A 273 -12.65 2.37 7.50
N GLY A 274 -11.95 2.77 8.54
CA GLY A 274 -12.40 2.61 9.91
C GLY A 274 -11.25 2.51 10.90
N GLY A 275 -11.54 2.11 12.13
CA GLY A 275 -10.62 2.15 13.26
C GLY A 275 -10.69 3.48 13.99
N GLY A 276 -9.82 3.69 15.00
CA GLY A 276 -9.76 4.93 15.77
C GLY A 276 -11.08 5.33 16.43
N ALA A 277 -11.89 4.36 16.82
CA ALA A 277 -13.24 4.56 17.36
C ALA A 277 -14.23 5.25 16.39
N VAL A 278 -13.92 5.41 15.12
CA VAL A 278 -14.85 5.95 14.11
C VAL A 278 -15.87 4.89 13.73
N ASP A 279 -17.14 5.21 13.83
CA ASP A 279 -18.23 4.28 13.52
C ASP A 279 -18.50 4.23 12.01
N THR A 280 -17.77 3.36 11.32
CA THR A 280 -17.96 3.03 9.91
C THR A 280 -18.75 1.74 9.69
N GLY A 281 -19.36 1.17 10.77
CA GLY A 281 -20.06 -0.10 10.69
C GLY A 281 -19.16 -1.22 10.14
N GLY A 282 -19.52 -1.77 8.99
CA GLY A 282 -18.73 -2.79 8.31
C GLY A 282 -17.45 -2.32 7.66
N GLY A 283 -17.18 -1.01 7.60
CA GLY A 283 -15.98 -0.43 7.02
C GLY A 283 -16.10 0.03 5.57
N GLY A 284 -17.20 -0.26 4.90
CA GLY A 284 -17.45 0.25 3.54
C GLY A 284 -17.59 1.77 3.53
N LEU A 285 -16.82 2.44 2.67
CA LEU A 285 -16.70 3.89 2.64
C LEU A 285 -16.79 4.43 1.21
N GLY A 286 -17.50 5.54 1.04
CA GLY A 286 -17.58 6.31 -0.20
C GLY A 286 -17.22 7.76 -0.01
N LYS A 287 -16.58 8.38 -1.01
CA LYS A 287 -16.30 9.81 -1.08
C LYS A 287 -16.75 10.39 -2.42
N ALA A 288 -17.13 11.66 -2.39
CA ALA A 288 -17.36 12.46 -3.59
C ALA A 288 -16.77 13.86 -3.38
N ALA A 289 -16.04 14.35 -4.38
CA ALA A 289 -15.28 15.58 -4.27
C ALA A 289 -15.24 16.38 -5.56
N ILE A 290 -14.96 17.68 -5.41
CA ILE A 290 -14.49 18.57 -6.45
C ILE A 290 -13.09 19.02 -6.12
N PHE A 291 -12.26 19.22 -7.14
CA PHE A 291 -10.88 19.65 -6.94
C PHE A 291 -10.42 20.66 -8.00
N GLY A 292 -9.42 21.45 -7.61
CA GLY A 292 -8.69 22.33 -8.51
C GLY A 292 -7.20 22.10 -8.35
N THR A 293 -6.49 21.93 -9.48
CA THR A 293 -5.05 21.66 -9.53
C THR A 293 -4.34 22.79 -10.25
N TYR A 294 -3.31 23.33 -9.60
CA TYR A 294 -2.39 24.32 -10.17
C TYR A 294 -1.01 23.70 -10.39
N GLN A 295 -0.53 23.74 -11.64
CA GLN A 295 0.79 23.25 -12.01
C GLN A 295 1.85 24.26 -11.58
N LEU A 296 2.72 23.90 -10.64
CA LEU A 296 3.81 24.74 -10.13
C LEU A 296 4.99 24.77 -11.11
N ASN A 297 5.34 23.62 -11.66
CA ASN A 297 6.34 23.43 -12.71
C ASN A 297 6.02 22.13 -13.48
N ARG A 298 6.90 21.69 -14.38
CA ARG A 298 6.66 20.48 -15.17
C ARG A 298 6.35 19.24 -14.32
N ASP A 299 6.96 19.14 -13.14
CA ASP A 299 6.95 17.93 -12.33
C ASP A 299 6.09 18.02 -11.07
N LEU A 300 5.77 19.23 -10.61
CA LEU A 300 5.06 19.48 -9.35
C LEU A 300 3.76 20.22 -9.56
N ASP A 301 2.75 19.82 -8.86
CA ASP A 301 1.45 20.49 -8.81
C ASP A 301 0.92 20.63 -7.38
N LEU A 302 -0.01 21.54 -7.19
CA LEU A 302 -0.74 21.76 -5.95
C LEU A 302 -2.22 21.60 -6.23
N THR A 303 -2.90 20.71 -5.47
CA THR A 303 -4.33 20.47 -5.59
C THR A 303 -5.04 20.85 -4.31
N LEU A 304 -6.11 21.62 -4.44
CA LEU A 304 -7.11 21.84 -3.40
C LEU A 304 -8.33 21.00 -3.74
N GLU A 305 -8.85 20.28 -2.75
CA GLU A 305 -10.03 19.45 -2.89
C GLU A 305 -10.97 19.64 -1.72
N THR A 306 -12.27 19.58 -1.98
CA THR A 306 -13.30 19.51 -0.94
C THR A 306 -14.37 18.52 -1.35
N GLY A 307 -14.96 17.87 -0.35
CA GLY A 307 -15.93 16.82 -0.61
C GLY A 307 -16.66 16.33 0.63
N VAL A 308 -17.37 15.24 0.42
CA VAL A 308 -18.07 14.50 1.45
C VAL A 308 -17.55 13.07 1.52
N SER A 309 -17.54 12.52 2.72
CA SER A 309 -17.21 11.12 3.00
C SER A 309 -18.33 10.50 3.82
N LYS A 310 -18.74 9.28 3.49
CA LYS A 310 -19.83 8.59 4.18
C LYS A 310 -19.57 7.08 4.22
N ALA A 311 -19.79 6.48 5.38
CA ALA A 311 -19.85 5.04 5.53
C ALA A 311 -21.15 4.48 4.93
N PHE A 312 -21.11 3.25 4.40
CA PHE A 312 -22.31 2.59 3.88
C PHE A 312 -23.20 2.09 5.02
N ASP A 313 -22.54 1.62 6.09
CA ASP A 313 -23.14 1.27 7.37
C ASP A 313 -22.54 2.17 8.46
N GLY A 314 -23.12 2.19 9.65
CA GLY A 314 -22.65 3.05 10.74
C GLY A 314 -23.03 4.52 10.59
N SER A 315 -22.63 5.34 11.56
CA SER A 315 -23.03 6.74 11.65
C SER A 315 -22.07 7.72 10.96
N PHE A 316 -20.89 7.26 10.50
CA PHE A 316 -19.87 8.14 9.95
C PHE A 316 -20.34 8.87 8.69
N SER A 317 -20.37 10.20 8.79
CA SER A 317 -20.60 11.14 7.69
C SER A 317 -19.82 12.42 7.98
N ALA A 318 -19.05 12.92 7.00
CA ALA A 318 -18.21 14.08 7.20
C ALA A 318 -18.06 14.92 5.92
N ARG A 319 -17.83 16.22 6.07
CA ARG A 319 -17.24 17.07 5.03
C ARG A 319 -15.75 17.12 5.24
N TYR A 320 -15.00 17.16 4.15
CA TYR A 320 -13.56 17.32 4.23
C TYR A 320 -13.01 18.35 3.24
N ALA A 321 -11.84 18.87 3.58
CA ALA A 321 -10.99 19.62 2.67
C ALA A 321 -9.58 19.05 2.72
N SER A 322 -8.90 19.03 1.59
CA SER A 322 -7.52 18.55 1.49
C SER A 322 -6.65 19.48 0.65
N LEU A 323 -5.38 19.51 1.02
CA LEU A 323 -4.28 20.07 0.25
C LEU A 323 -3.40 18.90 -0.20
N GLN A 324 -3.07 18.87 -1.48
CA GLN A 324 -2.25 17.80 -2.05
C GLN A 324 -1.05 18.42 -2.77
N LEU A 325 0.15 17.92 -2.48
CA LEU A 325 1.35 18.22 -3.24
C LEU A 325 1.63 17.02 -4.15
N GLY A 326 1.38 17.21 -5.45
CA GLY A 326 1.55 16.20 -6.48
C GLY A 326 2.91 16.26 -7.14
N MET A 327 3.40 15.09 -7.52
CA MET A 327 4.63 14.91 -8.29
C MET A 327 4.34 13.98 -9.47
N ALA A 328 4.75 14.40 -10.68
CA ALA A 328 4.65 13.57 -11.88
C ALA A 328 5.61 12.37 -11.78
N LEU A 329 5.07 11.20 -12.01
CA LEU A 329 5.82 9.95 -12.21
C LEU A 329 6.13 9.74 -13.69
N ASP A 330 5.21 10.16 -14.56
CA ASP A 330 5.35 10.13 -16.02
C ASP A 330 4.55 11.28 -16.65
N HIS A 331 4.79 11.58 -17.93
CA HIS A 331 4.07 12.57 -18.71
C HIS A 331 3.42 11.89 -19.93
N PRO A 332 2.24 11.26 -19.78
CA PRO A 332 1.65 10.40 -20.78
C PRO A 332 1.26 11.13 -22.09
N HIS A 333 1.10 12.45 -22.04
CA HIS A 333 0.76 13.29 -23.20
C HIS A 333 1.97 13.98 -23.85
N ALA A 334 3.20 13.66 -23.38
CA ALA A 334 4.39 14.11 -24.06
C ALA A 334 4.46 13.51 -25.48
N SER A 335 5.02 14.24 -26.45
CA SER A 335 5.14 13.76 -27.82
C SER A 335 5.97 12.46 -27.86
N THR A 336 5.64 11.57 -28.80
CA THR A 336 6.31 10.27 -28.98
C THR A 336 7.80 10.35 -29.29
N ASP A 337 8.30 11.53 -29.63
CA ASP A 337 9.70 11.78 -29.98
C ASP A 337 10.58 12.19 -28.77
N ILE A 338 10.00 12.21 -27.57
CA ILE A 338 10.75 12.54 -26.35
C ILE A 338 11.44 11.30 -25.83
N LEU A 339 12.75 11.42 -25.63
CA LEU A 339 13.54 10.39 -24.93
C LEU A 339 13.12 10.29 -23.48
N SER A 340 12.76 9.10 -23.04
CA SER A 340 12.48 8.80 -21.64
C SER A 340 13.78 8.56 -20.89
N ARG A 341 13.96 9.20 -19.74
CA ARG A 341 15.07 8.88 -18.82
C ARG A 341 14.69 7.69 -17.94
N ILE A 342 15.60 6.75 -17.76
CA ILE A 342 15.42 5.64 -16.82
C ILE A 342 15.78 6.13 -15.42
N GLU A 343 14.77 6.22 -14.55
CA GLU A 343 14.92 6.57 -13.14
C GLU A 343 15.08 5.32 -12.28
N GLY A 344 15.88 5.41 -11.23
CA GLY A 344 16.11 4.30 -10.30
C GLY A 344 14.96 4.15 -9.32
N TRP A 345 14.48 2.91 -9.19
CA TRP A 345 13.48 2.52 -8.21
C TRP A 345 13.95 1.30 -7.44
N GLU A 346 13.48 1.20 -6.22
CA GLU A 346 13.77 0.07 -5.35
C GLU A 346 12.52 -0.32 -4.59
N TRP A 347 12.22 -1.58 -4.58
CA TRP A 347 11.14 -2.16 -3.80
C TRP A 347 11.73 -3.12 -2.77
N ASP A 348 11.38 -2.93 -1.49
CA ASP A 348 11.85 -3.75 -0.40
C ASP A 348 10.68 -4.46 0.29
N ALA A 349 10.81 -5.79 0.50
CA ALA A 349 10.04 -6.50 1.51
C ALA A 349 10.77 -6.41 2.84
N SER A 350 10.09 -5.98 3.90
CA SER A 350 10.70 -5.58 5.17
C SER A 350 10.03 -6.25 6.36
N VAL A 351 10.85 -6.62 7.33
CA VAL A 351 10.41 -6.98 8.69
C VAL A 351 11.06 -6.03 9.67
N GLN A 352 10.24 -5.36 10.46
CA GLN A 352 10.70 -4.44 11.51
C GLN A 352 10.42 -5.01 12.89
N GLN A 353 11.38 -4.86 13.80
CA GLN A 353 11.27 -5.16 15.22
C GLN A 353 11.26 -3.85 16.00
N TYR A 354 10.12 -3.50 16.61
CA TYR A 354 10.07 -2.48 17.66
C TYR A 354 10.41 -3.15 18.98
N THR A 355 11.52 -2.76 19.60
CA THR A 355 12.04 -3.51 20.75
C THR A 355 11.31 -3.21 22.07
N ARG A 356 10.69 -2.00 22.19
CA ARG A 356 9.99 -1.53 23.39
C ARG A 356 8.84 -0.58 23.03
N ALA A 357 7.88 -1.02 22.22
CA ALA A 357 6.72 -0.22 21.89
C ALA A 357 5.85 0.05 23.12
N SER A 358 5.61 1.31 23.41
CA SER A 358 4.71 1.72 24.50
C SER A 358 3.26 1.39 24.14
N ARG A 359 2.51 0.86 25.10
CA ARG A 359 1.11 0.48 24.98
C ARG A 359 0.22 1.41 25.81
N ARG A 360 -1.03 1.51 25.42
CA ARG A 360 -2.04 2.29 26.16
C ARG A 360 -2.29 1.76 27.59
N ASP A 361 -1.96 0.49 27.89
CA ASP A 361 -2.00 -0.08 29.22
C ASP A 361 -0.77 0.28 30.11
N GLY A 362 0.10 1.18 29.60
CA GLY A 362 1.34 1.61 30.26
C GLY A 362 2.50 0.61 30.13
N SER A 363 2.27 -0.58 29.56
CA SER A 363 3.34 -1.56 29.37
C SER A 363 4.23 -1.19 28.17
N LYS A 364 5.46 -1.72 28.17
CA LYS A 364 6.39 -1.64 27.04
C LYS A 364 6.71 -3.05 26.56
N ARG A 365 6.33 -3.37 25.33
CA ARG A 365 6.50 -4.73 24.78
C ARG A 365 7.15 -4.65 23.41
N SER A 366 7.90 -5.68 23.05
CA SER A 366 8.39 -5.82 21.69
C SER A 366 7.25 -6.21 20.75
N MET A 367 7.36 -5.79 19.49
CA MET A 367 6.44 -6.20 18.44
C MET A 367 7.16 -6.29 17.09
N GLN A 368 6.65 -7.15 16.21
CA GLN A 368 7.14 -7.35 14.86
C GLN A 368 6.12 -6.83 13.87
N ASN A 369 6.60 -6.14 12.85
CA ASN A 369 5.81 -5.65 11.74
C ASN A 369 6.36 -6.22 10.43
N ILE A 370 5.48 -6.50 9.49
CA ILE A 370 5.82 -6.83 8.11
C ILE A 370 5.32 -5.72 7.19
N GLY A 371 6.04 -5.44 6.12
CA GLY A 371 5.60 -4.41 5.19
C GLY A 371 6.50 -4.28 3.98
N PHE A 372 6.26 -3.19 3.27
CA PHE A 372 6.93 -2.85 2.04
C PHE A 372 7.44 -1.43 2.08
N LYS A 373 8.53 -1.22 1.35
CA LYS A 373 9.11 0.10 1.07
C LYS A 373 9.22 0.26 -0.42
N LEU A 374 8.94 1.45 -0.91
CA LEU A 374 9.15 1.85 -2.30
C LEU A 374 10.01 3.12 -2.29
N ASN A 375 11.20 3.03 -2.85
CA ASN A 375 12.14 4.12 -2.91
C ASN A 375 12.31 4.57 -4.37
N ARG A 376 12.17 5.86 -4.62
CA ARG A 376 12.48 6.50 -5.90
C ARG A 376 13.79 7.28 -5.76
N HIS A 377 14.83 6.84 -6.44
CA HIS A 377 16.12 7.52 -6.47
C HIS A 377 16.03 8.74 -7.40
N ILE A 378 16.44 9.91 -6.90
CA ILE A 378 16.45 11.16 -7.65
C ILE A 378 17.85 11.33 -8.27
N ASP A 379 18.73 12.10 -7.66
CA ASP A 379 20.10 12.31 -8.11
C ASP A 379 21.02 12.41 -6.88
N ASP A 380 22.34 12.20 -7.07
CA ASP A 380 23.39 12.36 -6.05
C ASP A 380 23.15 11.54 -4.75
N GLY A 381 22.54 10.36 -4.89
CA GLY A 381 22.26 9.48 -3.78
C GLY A 381 20.96 9.80 -3.01
N PHE A 382 20.26 10.88 -3.31
CA PHE A 382 18.98 11.20 -2.69
C PHE A 382 17.85 10.31 -3.23
N TYR A 383 16.94 9.91 -2.33
CA TYR A 383 15.73 9.17 -2.69
C TYR A 383 14.52 9.62 -1.87
N LEU A 384 13.35 9.47 -2.45
CA LEU A 384 12.06 9.56 -1.75
C LEU A 384 11.61 8.16 -1.37
N SER A 385 11.05 8.02 -0.17
CA SER A 385 10.59 6.75 0.38
C SER A 385 9.13 6.81 0.77
N GLY A 386 8.36 5.80 0.38
CA GLY A 386 7.04 5.48 0.90
C GLY A 386 7.06 4.10 1.52
N GLN A 387 6.50 3.94 2.73
CA GLN A 387 6.53 2.68 3.47
C GLN A 387 5.18 2.39 4.12
N ALA A 388 4.82 1.13 4.16
CA ALA A 388 3.67 0.65 4.91
C ALA A 388 4.02 -0.65 5.64
N HIS A 389 3.69 -0.72 6.93
CA HIS A 389 3.93 -1.91 7.74
C HIS A 389 2.72 -2.19 8.63
N SER A 390 2.50 -3.46 8.93
CA SER A 390 1.44 -3.89 9.83
C SER A 390 1.95 -4.98 10.78
N ALA A 391 1.40 -5.01 11.99
CA ALA A 391 1.84 -5.94 13.02
C ALA A 391 1.55 -7.40 12.65
N LEU A 392 2.55 -8.26 12.88
CA LEU A 392 2.43 -9.71 12.74
C LEU A 392 2.80 -10.45 14.03
N GLY A 393 3.37 -9.75 15.04
CA GLY A 393 3.85 -10.33 16.27
C GLY A 393 3.75 -9.39 17.46
N GLY A 394 3.91 -9.93 18.68
CA GLY A 394 4.00 -9.14 19.92
C GLY A 394 2.66 -8.66 20.48
N GLY A 395 1.54 -9.28 20.12
CA GLY A 395 0.21 -8.93 20.65
C GLY A 395 -0.27 -7.54 20.25
N ALA A 396 0.13 -7.06 19.06
CA ALA A 396 -0.23 -5.75 18.52
C ALA A 396 -1.13 -5.85 17.28
N GLY A 397 -1.88 -6.94 17.13
CA GLY A 397 -2.78 -7.11 16.01
C GLY A 397 -3.70 -5.90 15.83
N GLY A 398 -3.76 -5.39 14.59
CA GLY A 398 -4.44 -4.13 14.27
C GLY A 398 -3.55 -2.88 14.29
N TYR A 399 -2.29 -2.96 14.70
CA TYR A 399 -1.35 -1.85 14.49
C TYR A 399 -0.92 -1.81 13.03
N SER A 400 -1.03 -0.63 12.44
CA SER A 400 -0.52 -0.34 11.10
C SER A 400 0.14 1.04 11.08
N VAL A 401 1.08 1.20 10.15
CA VAL A 401 1.82 2.45 9.96
C VAL A 401 2.04 2.70 8.48
N GLY A 402 1.80 3.93 8.05
CA GLY A 402 2.14 4.45 6.74
C GLY A 402 3.09 5.63 6.89
N LEU A 403 4.22 5.62 6.19
CA LEU A 403 5.29 6.60 6.29
C LEU A 403 5.69 7.10 4.91
N VAL A 404 6.04 8.37 4.85
CA VAL A 404 6.68 8.99 3.69
C VAL A 404 7.87 9.82 4.15
N GLY A 405 8.87 9.97 3.29
CA GLY A 405 10.02 10.79 3.61
C GLY A 405 11.09 10.78 2.55
N ALA A 406 12.28 11.18 2.93
CA ALA A 406 13.44 11.23 2.05
C ALA A 406 14.65 10.64 2.75
N GLY A 407 15.57 10.13 1.96
CA GLY A 407 16.83 9.59 2.43
C GLY A 407 17.96 9.89 1.48
N TRP A 408 19.16 9.57 1.93
CA TRP A 408 20.38 9.64 1.17
C TRP A 408 21.13 8.31 1.29
N GLU A 409 21.67 7.83 0.17
CA GLU A 409 22.48 6.62 0.07
C GLU A 409 23.90 7.01 -0.39
N SER A 410 24.89 6.50 0.30
CA SER A 410 26.31 6.70 -0.06
C SER A 410 26.66 5.99 -1.37
N PRO A 411 27.73 6.42 -2.06
CA PRO A 411 28.46 5.54 -2.98
C PRO A 411 28.88 4.24 -2.29
N GLU A 412 29.34 3.28 -3.08
CA GLU A 412 29.88 2.02 -2.54
C GLU A 412 31.09 2.27 -1.65
N VAL A 413 31.05 1.76 -0.42
CA VAL A 413 32.12 1.81 0.56
C VAL A 413 32.52 0.37 0.91
N LEU A 414 33.77 0.14 1.31
CA LEU A 414 34.29 -1.18 1.70
C LEU A 414 33.89 -2.31 0.72
N GLY A 415 34.14 -2.09 -0.57
CA GLY A 415 33.78 -3.03 -1.63
C GLY A 415 32.43 -2.74 -2.23
N LYS A 416 31.37 -3.43 -1.80
CA LYS A 416 30.00 -3.28 -2.35
C LYS A 416 28.98 -2.79 -1.33
N LEU A 417 29.41 -2.48 -0.11
CA LEU A 417 28.53 -1.99 0.95
C LEU A 417 28.08 -0.56 0.63
N ARG A 418 26.81 -0.24 0.84
CA ARG A 418 26.29 1.12 0.80
C ARG A 418 25.65 1.44 2.14
N LEU A 419 25.80 2.67 2.57
CA LEU A 419 25.17 3.19 3.79
C LEU A 419 24.09 4.17 3.39
N SER A 420 22.96 4.14 4.08
CA SER A 420 21.89 5.11 3.86
C SER A 420 21.29 5.59 5.17
N ALA A 421 20.75 6.80 5.15
CA ALA A 421 19.97 7.36 6.23
C ALA A 421 18.70 7.99 5.66
N GLU A 422 17.59 7.85 6.37
CA GLU A 422 16.30 8.40 5.98
C GLU A 422 15.55 9.02 7.16
N MET A 423 14.73 10.01 6.87
CA MET A 423 13.80 10.63 7.80
C MET A 423 12.38 10.42 7.27
N LEU A 424 11.58 9.76 8.05
CA LEU A 424 10.19 9.43 7.69
C LEU A 424 9.22 10.07 8.67
N ILE A 425 8.09 10.49 8.16
CA ILE A 425 6.93 10.96 8.93
C ILE A 425 5.67 10.27 8.41
N GLY A 426 4.64 10.14 9.23
CA GLY A 426 3.38 9.58 8.77
C GLY A 426 2.37 9.32 9.86
N ALA A 427 1.50 8.36 9.58
CA ALA A 427 0.40 7.97 10.45
C ALA A 427 0.57 6.54 10.96
N ALA A 428 0.28 6.31 12.22
CA ALA A 428 0.27 4.99 12.83
C ALA A 428 -0.84 4.87 13.87
N GLY A 429 -1.31 3.65 14.11
CA GLY A 429 -2.24 3.40 15.20
C GLY A 429 -2.79 1.99 15.24
N GLY A 430 -3.63 1.72 16.23
CA GLY A 430 -4.23 0.42 16.46
C GLY A 430 -3.39 -0.50 17.36
N GLY A 431 -3.85 -1.74 17.55
CA GLY A 431 -3.13 -2.79 18.31
C GLY A 431 -2.78 -2.44 19.75
N GLY A 432 -3.47 -1.47 20.37
CA GLY A 432 -3.17 -1.01 21.71
C GLY A 432 -1.83 -0.26 21.85
N VAL A 433 -1.20 0.12 20.74
CA VAL A 433 0.02 0.95 20.73
C VAL A 433 -0.37 2.40 21.03
N ASP A 434 0.43 3.05 21.89
CA ASP A 434 0.16 4.42 22.32
C ASP A 434 0.77 5.44 21.32
N SER A 435 0.06 5.67 20.23
CA SER A 435 0.45 6.64 19.20
C SER A 435 -0.26 7.99 19.27
N ASP A 436 -1.15 8.19 20.22
CA ASP A 436 -2.05 9.35 20.43
C ASP A 436 -2.10 10.37 19.27
N GLY A 437 -3.29 10.50 18.66
CA GLY A 437 -3.49 11.30 17.45
C GLY A 437 -2.90 10.71 16.17
N GLY A 438 -2.05 9.66 16.24
CA GLY A 438 -1.54 8.88 15.11
C GLY A 438 -0.28 9.42 14.43
N ALA A 439 0.08 10.68 14.59
CA ALA A 439 1.26 11.25 13.94
C ALA A 439 2.57 10.71 14.53
N ILE A 440 3.45 10.21 13.69
CA ILE A 440 4.75 9.64 14.07
C ILE A 440 5.89 10.11 13.19
N MET A 441 7.12 9.97 13.70
CA MET A 441 8.37 10.09 12.94
C MET A 441 9.23 8.85 13.13
N GLN A 442 10.03 8.50 12.11
CA GLN A 442 10.91 7.33 12.13
C GLN A 442 12.21 7.62 11.36
N PRO A 443 13.23 8.19 12.01
CA PRO A 443 14.59 8.24 11.47
C PRO A 443 15.20 6.84 11.47
N MET A 444 15.85 6.46 10.35
CA MET A 444 16.50 5.17 10.18
C MET A 444 17.86 5.34 9.51
N ALA A 445 18.79 4.43 9.82
CA ALA A 445 20.03 4.24 9.09
C ALA A 445 20.15 2.78 8.66
N TYR A 446 20.71 2.55 7.48
CA TYR A 446 20.84 1.20 6.89
C TYR A 446 22.24 0.95 6.36
N ALA A 447 22.59 -0.34 6.34
CA ALA A 447 23.65 -0.90 5.54
C ALA A 447 23.04 -1.86 4.52
N SER A 448 23.34 -1.69 3.24
CA SER A 448 22.83 -2.52 2.15
C SER A 448 24.00 -3.22 1.44
N TYR A 449 23.79 -4.49 1.11
CA TYR A 449 24.77 -5.31 0.41
C TYR A 449 24.12 -6.06 -0.76
N PRO A 450 24.63 -5.90 -2.01
CA PRO A 450 24.10 -6.61 -3.17
C PRO A 450 24.44 -8.09 -3.08
N ILE A 451 23.43 -8.96 -3.21
CA ILE A 451 23.57 -10.43 -3.17
C ILE A 451 23.43 -11.07 -4.55
N ALA A 452 22.76 -10.39 -5.48
CA ALA A 452 22.63 -10.79 -6.88
C ALA A 452 22.48 -9.53 -7.75
N LYS A 453 22.34 -9.68 -9.08
CA LYS A 453 22.34 -8.58 -10.07
C LYS A 453 21.52 -7.35 -9.66
N ASN A 454 20.27 -7.56 -9.26
CA ASN A 454 19.35 -6.48 -8.87
C ASN A 454 18.85 -6.63 -7.41
N TRP A 455 19.34 -7.65 -6.70
CA TRP A 455 18.90 -7.98 -5.35
C TRP A 455 19.92 -7.55 -4.30
N GLN A 456 19.42 -7.01 -3.21
CA GLN A 456 20.22 -6.63 -2.05
C GLN A 456 19.53 -6.99 -0.73
N ILE A 457 20.35 -7.23 0.29
CA ILE A 457 19.91 -7.32 1.67
C ILE A 457 20.21 -5.98 2.34
N LYS A 458 19.26 -5.48 3.14
CA LYS A 458 19.42 -4.26 3.94
C LYS A 458 19.18 -4.58 5.39
N ALA A 459 20.09 -4.15 6.24
CA ALA A 459 19.91 -4.16 7.69
C ALA A 459 19.91 -2.73 8.21
N GLY A 460 18.92 -2.39 9.02
CA GLY A 460 18.73 -1.03 9.50
C GLY A 460 18.46 -0.95 11.00
N ALA A 461 18.78 0.22 11.55
CA ALA A 461 18.45 0.58 12.92
C ALA A 461 17.99 2.04 12.98
N GLY A 462 17.08 2.32 13.90
CA GLY A 462 16.56 3.66 14.10
C GLY A 462 15.62 3.75 15.30
N VAL A 463 14.75 4.73 15.27
CA VAL A 463 13.78 4.98 16.35
C VAL A 463 12.44 5.34 15.71
N VAL A 464 11.34 4.82 16.26
CA VAL A 464 10.00 5.34 16.02
C VAL A 464 9.54 6.14 17.22
N LYS A 465 8.93 7.31 16.95
CA LYS A 465 8.40 8.18 18.00
C LYS A 465 7.09 8.82 17.56
N SER A 466 6.06 8.77 18.43
CA SER A 466 4.85 9.55 18.25
C SER A 466 5.07 11.02 18.65
N PHE A 467 4.33 11.94 18.02
CA PHE A 467 4.41 13.37 18.37
C PHE A 467 3.68 13.69 19.68
N LYS A 468 2.65 12.90 20.03
CA LYS A 468 1.84 13.15 21.21
C LYS A 468 1.80 11.97 22.17
N GLY A 469 1.64 10.73 21.66
CA GLY A 469 1.60 9.53 22.51
C GLY A 469 2.95 9.13 23.10
N GLU A 470 2.92 8.10 23.93
CA GLU A 470 4.10 7.57 24.60
C GLU A 470 4.93 6.59 23.73
N LEU A 471 4.53 6.35 22.48
CA LEU A 471 5.31 5.50 21.58
C LEU A 471 6.69 6.09 21.35
N ASN A 472 7.70 5.39 21.88
CA ASN A 472 9.11 5.68 21.68
C ASN A 472 9.87 4.35 21.76
N SER A 473 10.30 3.83 20.62
CA SER A 473 10.93 2.51 20.54
C SER A 473 12.08 2.49 19.57
N PRO A 474 13.22 1.88 19.94
CA PRO A 474 14.22 1.50 18.94
C PRO A 474 13.58 0.54 17.92
N VAL A 475 13.99 0.69 16.66
CA VAL A 475 13.56 -0.11 15.53
C VAL A 475 14.77 -0.80 14.92
N LEU A 476 14.65 -2.09 14.70
CA LEU A 476 15.55 -2.87 13.86
C LEU A 476 14.80 -3.27 12.60
N ASP A 477 15.45 -3.23 11.47
CA ASP A 477 14.87 -3.55 10.16
C ASP A 477 15.74 -4.55 9.43
N LEU A 478 15.10 -5.54 8.82
CA LEU A 478 15.73 -6.43 7.86
C LEU A 478 14.87 -6.45 6.60
N SER A 479 15.47 -6.10 5.47
CA SER A 479 14.77 -6.01 4.19
C SER A 479 15.50 -6.77 3.08
N LEU A 480 14.69 -7.32 2.17
CA LEU A 480 15.15 -7.84 0.88
C LEU A 480 14.68 -6.85 -0.19
N GLY A 481 15.63 -6.22 -0.86
CA GLY A 481 15.37 -5.19 -1.86
C GLY A 481 15.63 -5.68 -3.29
N TYR A 482 14.84 -5.15 -4.21
CA TYR A 482 15.01 -5.32 -5.65
C TYR A 482 15.08 -3.96 -6.33
N ARG A 483 16.19 -3.69 -7.03
CA ARG A 483 16.42 -2.45 -7.79
C ARG A 483 16.06 -2.63 -9.26
N PHE A 484 15.40 -1.64 -9.83
CA PHE A 484 15.01 -1.62 -11.24
C PHE A 484 14.90 -0.18 -11.76
N GLY A 485 14.74 -0.03 -13.05
CA GLY A 485 14.53 1.27 -13.67
C GLY A 485 13.11 1.43 -14.18
N LEU A 486 12.53 2.62 -14.04
CA LEU A 486 11.30 3.01 -14.71
C LEU A 486 11.58 4.14 -15.70
N ALA A 487 11.05 4.03 -16.90
CA ALA A 487 11.18 5.06 -17.92
C ALA A 487 10.21 6.21 -17.60
N ARG A 488 10.72 7.44 -17.60
CA ARG A 488 9.96 8.66 -17.40
C ARG A 488 10.09 9.57 -18.61
N ARG A 489 8.96 9.99 -19.19
CA ARG A 489 8.87 10.93 -20.32
C ARG A 489 8.89 12.38 -19.89
#